data_01622cfc4c67c42995d5b49790ad2516
#
_entry.id   01622cfc4c67c42995d5b49790ad2516
#
_cell.length_a   1.000
_cell.length_b   1.000
_cell.length_c   1.000
_cell.angle_alpha   90.00
_cell.angle_beta   90.00
_cell.angle_gamma   90.00
#
_symmetry.space_group_name_H-M   'P 1'
#
loop_
_entity.id
_entity.type
_entity.pdbx_description
1 polymer ?
#
loop_
_entity_poly.entity_id
_entity_poly.type
_entity_poly.pdbx_seq_one_letter_code
_entity_poly.pdbx_strand_id
1 'polypeptide(L)'
;NQVKCDDYIDATNNEYDGVATFPLTQIYNNTLAQLPTPTSDFTIKFYKNQADFNAENDSNGNSLAITNISNYRNIGYPNSQTIWVRVDSNINDGCYGFKTFNVIVEPTPVFNTVGVNNVIRHCDDDHDGIYGFDTTNLESDILQGQTNIDITYYDASGVQFAMTNPFSVNTTRTITVRLTN
;
A
#
# COMPACT_ATOMS: atom_id res chain seq x y z
N ASN A 1 -1.31 1.22 13.50
CA ASN A 1 -1.55 0.71 12.16
C ASN A 1 -0.26 0.69 11.36
N GLN A 2 -0.11 -0.28 10.46
CA GLN A 2 0.89 -0.27 9.41
C GLN A 2 0.16 -0.23 8.07
N VAL A 3 0.60 0.65 7.17
CA VAL A 3 0.02 0.82 5.83
C VAL A 3 1.09 0.50 4.80
N LYS A 4 0.74 -0.24 3.77
CA LYS A 4 1.59 -0.60 2.62
C LYS A 4 0.78 -0.55 1.34
N CYS A 5 1.42 -0.20 0.23
CA CYS A 5 0.82 -0.43 -1.08
C CYS A 5 0.77 -1.92 -1.37
N ASP A 6 -0.19 -2.32 -2.19
CA ASP A 6 -0.25 -3.65 -2.79
C ASP A 6 1.07 -3.98 -3.49
N ASP A 7 1.49 -5.25 -3.48
CA ASP A 7 2.78 -5.64 -4.01
C ASP A 7 2.70 -6.84 -4.97
N TYR A 8 3.74 -7.03 -5.80
CA TYR A 8 3.86 -8.13 -6.77
C TYR A 8 4.48 -9.42 -6.21
N ILE A 9 4.63 -9.55 -4.89
CA ILE A 9 5.48 -10.60 -4.29
C ILE A 9 4.71 -11.91 -4.07
N ASP A 10 3.71 -12.22 -4.84
CA ASP A 10 3.02 -13.51 -4.76
C ASP A 10 3.16 -14.34 -6.04
N ALA A 11 2.65 -15.59 -6.00
CA ALA A 11 2.71 -16.50 -7.12
C ALA A 11 1.87 -16.03 -8.33
N THR A 12 0.96 -15.09 -8.14
CA THR A 12 0.07 -14.55 -9.18
C THR A 12 0.62 -13.25 -9.78
N ASN A 13 1.63 -12.62 -9.17
CA ASN A 13 2.17 -11.31 -9.53
C ASN A 13 1.05 -10.27 -9.71
N ASN A 14 0.09 -10.26 -8.79
CA ASN A 14 -1.07 -9.40 -8.86
C ASN A 14 -0.95 -8.25 -7.84
N GLU A 15 -0.78 -7.03 -8.32
CA GLU A 15 -0.70 -5.80 -7.52
C GLU A 15 -2.08 -5.27 -7.08
N TYR A 16 -3.15 -6.03 -7.33
CA TYR A 16 -4.53 -5.64 -7.00
C TYR A 16 -5.24 -6.70 -6.15
N ASP A 17 -4.51 -7.59 -5.49
CA ASP A 17 -5.10 -8.66 -4.69
C ASP A 17 -5.32 -8.28 -3.21
N GLY A 18 -4.88 -7.10 -2.79
CA GLY A 18 -4.98 -6.60 -1.43
C GLY A 18 -4.00 -7.27 -0.47
N VAL A 19 -2.91 -7.86 -0.98
CA VAL A 19 -1.90 -8.55 -0.18
C VAL A 19 -0.56 -7.85 -0.27
N ALA A 20 0.03 -7.55 0.90
CA ALA A 20 1.34 -6.92 0.99
C ALA A 20 2.20 -7.54 2.10
N THR A 21 3.48 -7.22 2.09
CA THR A 21 4.45 -7.66 3.09
C THR A 21 4.63 -6.65 4.20
N PHE A 22 4.43 -7.07 5.45
CA PHE A 22 4.54 -6.23 6.64
C PHE A 22 5.68 -6.67 7.55
N PRO A 23 6.65 -5.79 7.87
CA PRO A 23 7.68 -6.07 8.87
C PRO A 23 7.10 -5.85 10.28
N LEU A 24 6.66 -6.91 10.95
CA LEU A 24 6.15 -6.84 12.32
C LEU A 24 7.27 -6.71 13.37
N THR A 25 8.53 -6.85 12.96
CA THR A 25 9.72 -6.77 13.84
C THR A 25 9.78 -5.45 14.60
N GLN A 26 9.36 -4.33 13.99
CA GLN A 26 9.36 -3.05 14.69
C GLN A 26 8.34 -3.03 15.84
N ILE A 27 7.16 -3.62 15.62
CA ILE A 27 6.13 -3.75 16.66
C ILE A 27 6.64 -4.65 17.79
N TYR A 28 7.32 -5.77 17.45
CA TYR A 28 7.95 -6.65 18.42
C TYR A 28 8.96 -5.87 19.28
N ASN A 29 9.91 -5.15 18.68
CA ASN A 29 10.92 -4.39 19.38
C ASN A 29 10.32 -3.28 20.26
N ASN A 30 9.32 -2.57 19.75
CA ASN A 30 8.61 -1.53 20.51
C ASN A 30 7.85 -2.12 21.70
N THR A 31 7.28 -3.32 21.55
CA THR A 31 6.62 -4.02 22.65
C THR A 31 7.63 -4.48 23.69
N LEU A 32 8.73 -5.09 23.23
CA LEU A 32 9.81 -5.55 24.11
C LEU A 32 10.40 -4.41 24.96
N ALA A 33 10.59 -3.22 24.37
CA ALA A 33 11.13 -2.04 25.05
C ALA A 33 10.22 -1.48 26.16
N GLN A 34 8.93 -1.84 26.16
CA GLN A 34 7.96 -1.42 27.17
C GLN A 34 7.80 -2.43 28.31
N LEU A 35 8.43 -3.61 28.19
CA LEU A 35 8.32 -4.65 29.22
C LEU A 35 9.27 -4.38 30.39
N PRO A 36 8.91 -4.82 31.61
CA PRO A 36 9.80 -4.79 32.75
C PRO A 36 11.07 -5.64 32.50
N THR A 37 12.13 -5.32 33.21
CA THR A 37 13.37 -6.11 33.18
C THR A 37 13.36 -7.15 34.32
N PRO A 38 13.85 -8.37 34.08
CA PRO A 38 14.46 -8.85 32.83
C PRO A 38 13.41 -9.19 31.77
N THR A 39 13.64 -8.80 30.51
CA THR A 39 12.71 -9.07 29.39
C THR A 39 12.60 -10.54 29.03
N SER A 40 13.53 -11.39 29.50
CA SER A 40 13.47 -12.87 29.39
C SER A 40 12.25 -13.49 30.09
N ASP A 41 11.65 -12.76 31.02
CA ASP A 41 10.47 -13.20 31.76
C ASP A 41 9.18 -13.11 30.94
N PHE A 42 9.27 -12.68 29.69
CA PHE A 42 8.14 -12.49 28.81
C PHE A 42 8.36 -13.10 27.42
N THR A 43 7.27 -13.59 26.83
CA THR A 43 7.23 -14.08 25.45
C THR A 43 6.21 -13.28 24.66
N ILE A 44 6.63 -12.70 23.51
CA ILE A 44 5.78 -11.92 22.62
C ILE A 44 5.39 -12.78 21.43
N LYS A 45 4.08 -12.92 21.17
CA LYS A 45 3.51 -13.68 20.05
C LYS A 45 2.55 -12.81 19.25
N PHE A 46 2.46 -13.07 17.95
CA PHE A 46 1.51 -12.43 17.04
C PHE A 46 0.58 -13.48 16.46
N TYR A 47 -0.71 -13.13 16.30
CA TYR A 47 -1.72 -14.01 15.74
C TYR A 47 -2.48 -13.30 14.63
N LYS A 48 -2.89 -14.07 13.60
CA LYS A 48 -3.57 -13.56 12.41
C LYS A 48 -4.98 -13.06 12.66
N ASN A 49 -5.63 -13.55 13.71
CA ASN A 49 -7.01 -13.27 14.07
C ASN A 49 -7.29 -13.64 15.52
N GLN A 50 -8.50 -13.31 15.99
CA GLN A 50 -8.93 -13.58 17.36
C GLN A 50 -9.08 -15.08 17.66
N ALA A 51 -9.47 -15.88 16.67
CA ALA A 51 -9.64 -17.32 16.88
C ALA A 51 -8.30 -18.00 17.15
N ASP A 52 -7.27 -17.68 16.36
CA ASP A 52 -5.90 -18.18 16.55
C ASP A 52 -5.31 -17.69 17.89
N PHE A 53 -5.58 -16.42 18.25
CA PHE A 53 -5.16 -15.85 19.53
C PHE A 53 -5.79 -16.59 20.72
N ASN A 54 -7.08 -16.92 20.66
CA ASN A 54 -7.80 -17.60 21.73
C ASN A 54 -7.39 -19.08 21.85
N ALA A 55 -7.13 -19.73 20.71
CA ALA A 55 -6.78 -21.15 20.66
C ALA A 55 -5.31 -21.40 20.97
N GLU A 56 -4.40 -20.47 20.63
CA GLU A 56 -2.95 -20.53 20.71
C GLU A 56 -2.30 -21.67 19.90
N ASN A 57 -2.92 -22.84 19.90
CA ASN A 57 -2.45 -24.02 19.19
C ASN A 57 -3.60 -24.64 18.37
N ASP A 58 -3.24 -25.33 17.28
CA ASP A 58 -4.17 -26.12 16.49
C ASP A 58 -4.56 -27.44 17.21
N SER A 59 -5.44 -28.22 16.59
CA SER A 59 -5.89 -29.53 17.14
C SER A 59 -4.76 -30.57 17.29
N ASN A 60 -3.61 -30.35 16.67
CA ASN A 60 -2.43 -31.22 16.75
C ASN A 60 -1.37 -30.66 17.72
N GLY A 61 -1.66 -29.56 18.41
CA GLY A 61 -0.76 -28.92 19.37
C GLY A 61 0.30 -27.99 18.74
N ASN A 62 0.23 -27.70 17.42
CA ASN A 62 1.15 -26.77 16.80
C ASN A 62 0.74 -25.31 17.08
N SER A 63 1.71 -24.46 17.36
CA SER A 63 1.44 -23.04 17.60
C SER A 63 0.83 -22.35 16.38
N LEU A 64 -0.26 -21.58 16.61
CA LEU A 64 -0.91 -20.72 15.63
C LEU A 64 -0.28 -19.33 15.54
N ALA A 65 0.77 -19.06 16.33
CA ALA A 65 1.49 -17.80 16.27
C ALA A 65 2.19 -17.61 14.91
N ILE A 66 2.22 -16.36 14.45
CA ILE A 66 2.96 -15.96 13.25
C ILE A 66 4.45 -16.19 13.49
N THR A 67 5.08 -17.04 12.70
CA THR A 67 6.50 -17.40 12.84
C THR A 67 7.42 -16.46 12.09
N ASN A 68 7.01 -15.96 10.91
CA ASN A 68 7.80 -15.03 10.11
C ASN A 68 7.34 -13.58 10.34
N ILE A 69 7.76 -12.96 11.43
CA ILE A 69 7.41 -11.58 11.78
C ILE A 69 8.20 -10.54 10.97
N SER A 70 9.31 -10.93 10.33
CA SER A 70 10.09 -10.00 9.50
C SER A 70 9.48 -9.76 8.13
N ASN A 71 8.77 -10.75 7.59
CA ASN A 71 8.15 -10.73 6.27
C ASN A 71 6.75 -11.33 6.33
N TYR A 72 5.91 -10.82 7.22
CA TYR A 72 4.53 -11.27 7.32
C TYR A 72 3.73 -10.81 6.11
N ARG A 73 2.95 -11.71 5.49
CA ARG A 73 2.00 -11.39 4.43
C ARG A 73 0.57 -11.65 4.90
N ASN A 74 -0.34 -10.73 4.60
CA ASN A 74 -1.75 -10.82 4.99
C ASN A 74 -2.59 -11.75 4.10
N ILE A 75 -1.99 -12.85 3.63
CA ILE A 75 -2.67 -13.86 2.78
C ILE A 75 -3.93 -14.39 3.47
N GLY A 76 -5.05 -14.34 2.75
CA GLY A 76 -6.38 -14.70 3.27
C GLY A 76 -7.12 -13.57 3.97
N TYR A 77 -6.52 -12.37 4.06
CA TYR A 77 -7.09 -11.17 4.67
C TYR A 77 -6.84 -9.95 3.79
N PRO A 78 -7.40 -9.89 2.56
CA PRO A 78 -7.11 -8.82 1.61
C PRO A 78 -7.55 -7.46 2.14
N ASN A 79 -6.81 -6.42 1.74
CA ASN A 79 -6.99 -5.00 2.03
C ASN A 79 -6.77 -4.61 3.50
N SER A 80 -7.25 -5.36 4.46
CA SER A 80 -7.09 -5.00 5.88
C SER A 80 -7.18 -6.21 6.79
N GLN A 81 -6.33 -6.25 7.81
CA GLN A 81 -6.33 -7.32 8.81
C GLN A 81 -5.99 -6.77 10.18
N THR A 82 -6.69 -7.25 11.20
CA THR A 82 -6.35 -7.01 12.61
C THR A 82 -5.39 -8.08 13.09
N ILE A 83 -4.19 -7.66 13.49
CA ILE A 83 -3.17 -8.51 14.12
C ILE A 83 -3.31 -8.41 15.63
N TRP A 84 -3.28 -9.56 16.29
CA TRP A 84 -3.33 -9.70 17.75
C TRP A 84 -1.91 -9.91 18.28
N VAL A 85 -1.49 -9.08 19.22
CA VAL A 85 -0.20 -9.20 19.93
C VAL A 85 -0.47 -9.68 21.33
N ARG A 86 0.16 -10.76 21.74
CA ARG A 86 0.10 -11.33 23.08
C ARG A 86 1.48 -11.28 23.73
N VAL A 87 1.49 -10.93 24.98
CA VAL A 87 2.70 -10.97 25.83
C VAL A 87 2.39 -11.89 27.00
N ASP A 88 3.00 -13.06 27.01
CA ASP A 88 2.87 -14.04 28.08
C ASP A 88 3.94 -13.80 29.15
N SER A 89 3.61 -14.00 30.41
CA SER A 89 4.57 -14.13 31.49
C SER A 89 5.16 -15.54 31.52
N ASN A 90 6.49 -15.64 31.50
CA ASN A 90 7.17 -16.93 31.63
C ASN A 90 7.32 -17.38 33.10
N ILE A 91 6.96 -16.50 34.05
CA ILE A 91 7.07 -16.77 35.49
C ILE A 91 5.75 -17.25 36.08
N ASN A 92 4.63 -16.70 35.60
CA ASN A 92 3.29 -16.99 36.08
C ASN A 92 2.43 -17.54 34.95
N ASP A 93 2.16 -18.83 34.94
CA ASP A 93 1.25 -19.46 33.99
C ASP A 93 -0.13 -18.81 34.03
N GLY A 94 -0.66 -18.49 32.85
CA GLY A 94 -1.97 -17.88 32.68
C GLY A 94 -2.00 -16.34 32.78
N CYS A 95 -0.89 -15.67 33.16
CA CYS A 95 -0.81 -14.21 33.11
C CYS A 95 -0.35 -13.74 31.74
N TYR A 96 -1.21 -13.03 31.03
CA TYR A 96 -0.87 -12.41 29.75
C TYR A 96 -1.53 -11.04 29.58
N GLY A 97 -0.91 -10.20 28.76
CA GLY A 97 -1.48 -8.97 28.24
C GLY A 97 -1.63 -9.05 26.73
N PHE A 98 -2.52 -8.24 26.15
CA PHE A 98 -2.64 -8.19 24.70
C PHE A 98 -3.02 -6.80 24.19
N LYS A 99 -2.71 -6.57 22.91
CA LYS A 99 -3.18 -5.43 22.11
C LYS A 99 -3.40 -5.86 20.67
N THR A 100 -4.12 -5.05 19.92
CA THR A 100 -4.33 -5.24 18.50
C THR A 100 -3.84 -4.03 17.70
N PHE A 101 -3.49 -4.26 16.44
CA PHE A 101 -3.26 -3.21 15.46
C PHE A 101 -3.68 -3.70 14.08
N ASN A 102 -3.93 -2.77 13.15
CA ASN A 102 -4.29 -3.13 11.80
C ASN A 102 -3.08 -3.02 10.87
N VAL A 103 -2.95 -3.99 9.98
CA VAL A 103 -2.21 -3.90 8.74
C VAL A 103 -3.21 -3.56 7.63
N ILE A 104 -2.87 -2.60 6.78
CA ILE A 104 -3.76 -2.06 5.74
C ILE A 104 -2.98 -2.06 4.43
N VAL A 105 -3.59 -2.61 3.38
CA VAL A 105 -3.06 -2.56 2.03
C VAL A 105 -3.84 -1.51 1.24
N GLU A 106 -3.13 -0.53 0.70
CA GLU A 106 -3.69 0.47 -0.20
C GLU A 106 -3.53 -0.01 -1.64
N PRO A 107 -4.57 0.08 -2.46
CA PRO A 107 -4.50 -0.34 -3.86
C PRO A 107 -3.51 0.54 -4.63
N THR A 108 -2.79 -0.05 -5.57
CA THR A 108 -1.94 0.68 -6.50
C THR A 108 -2.82 1.53 -7.43
N PRO A 109 -2.49 2.81 -7.67
CA PRO A 109 -3.24 3.64 -8.62
C PRO A 109 -3.21 3.08 -10.04
N VAL A 110 -4.35 3.04 -10.71
CA VAL A 110 -4.49 2.56 -12.08
C VAL A 110 -4.48 3.74 -13.04
N PHE A 111 -3.59 3.70 -14.04
CA PHE A 111 -3.57 4.68 -15.13
C PHE A 111 -4.54 4.27 -16.24
N ASN A 112 -5.54 5.11 -16.51
CA ASN A 112 -6.48 4.88 -17.60
C ASN A 112 -6.00 5.56 -18.89
N THR A 113 -6.24 4.90 -20.01
CA THR A 113 -5.85 5.40 -21.33
C THR A 113 -6.57 6.70 -21.67
N VAL A 114 -5.83 7.71 -22.07
CA VAL A 114 -6.36 8.98 -22.56
C VAL A 114 -6.14 9.13 -24.07
N GLY A 115 -7.12 9.70 -24.76
CA GLY A 115 -7.07 9.81 -26.21
C GLY A 115 -7.02 8.41 -26.89
N VAL A 116 -6.26 8.30 -27.95
CA VAL A 116 -6.04 7.04 -28.68
C VAL A 116 -4.66 6.50 -28.35
N ASN A 117 -4.60 5.38 -27.61
CA ASN A 117 -3.32 4.77 -27.17
C ASN A 117 -2.41 5.76 -26.42
N ASN A 118 -2.97 6.53 -25.48
CA ASN A 118 -2.29 7.60 -24.75
C ASN A 118 -1.71 8.72 -25.66
N VAL A 119 -2.33 8.95 -26.80
CA VAL A 119 -1.98 10.05 -27.70
C VAL A 119 -3.18 10.94 -27.92
N ILE A 120 -3.07 12.19 -27.52
CA ILE A 120 -4.04 13.25 -27.83
C ILE A 120 -3.51 13.99 -29.07
N ARG A 121 -4.33 14.10 -30.10
CA ARG A 121 -3.97 14.75 -31.37
C ARG A 121 -4.97 15.83 -31.73
N HIS A 122 -4.45 16.94 -32.26
CA HIS A 122 -5.24 17.97 -32.86
C HIS A 122 -4.51 18.59 -34.07
N CYS A 123 -5.27 19.16 -34.99
CA CYS A 123 -4.71 19.95 -36.08
C CYS A 123 -4.55 21.40 -35.62
N ASP A 124 -3.52 22.05 -36.09
CA ASP A 124 -3.37 23.52 -36.01
C ASP A 124 -4.43 24.12 -36.95
N ASP A 125 -5.44 24.77 -36.38
CA ASP A 125 -6.64 25.21 -37.10
C ASP A 125 -6.54 26.65 -37.60
N ASP A 126 -5.62 27.47 -37.06
CA ASP A 126 -5.36 28.82 -37.47
C ASP A 126 -3.98 29.03 -38.18
N HIS A 127 -3.19 27.96 -38.26
CA HIS A 127 -1.90 27.86 -38.93
C HIS A 127 -0.83 28.80 -38.33
N ASP A 128 -0.92 29.10 -37.04
CA ASP A 128 0.07 29.87 -36.31
C ASP A 128 1.25 29.03 -35.76
N GLY A 129 1.16 27.70 -35.89
CA GLY A 129 2.17 26.76 -35.43
C GLY A 129 2.09 26.45 -33.95
N ILE A 130 1.03 26.87 -33.25
CA ILE A 130 0.79 26.60 -31.83
C ILE A 130 -0.64 26.06 -31.65
N TYR A 131 -0.80 25.00 -30.87
CA TYR A 131 -2.11 24.52 -30.51
C TYR A 131 -2.26 24.43 -28.99
N GLY A 132 -3.37 24.94 -28.48
CA GLY A 132 -3.77 24.88 -27.06
C GLY A 132 -4.74 23.72 -26.79
N PHE A 133 -4.25 22.65 -26.16
CA PHE A 133 -5.09 21.52 -25.75
C PHE A 133 -5.94 21.90 -24.54
N ASP A 134 -7.24 21.65 -24.62
CA ASP A 134 -8.12 21.73 -23.46
C ASP A 134 -7.82 20.55 -22.50
N THR A 135 -7.39 20.86 -21.30
CA THR A 135 -7.03 19.90 -20.26
C THR A 135 -8.06 19.83 -19.14
N THR A 136 -9.23 20.46 -19.30
CA THR A 136 -10.28 20.53 -18.26
C THR A 136 -10.64 19.17 -17.68
N ASN A 137 -10.75 18.15 -18.51
CA ASN A 137 -11.17 16.80 -18.12
C ASN A 137 -9.99 15.81 -18.01
N LEU A 138 -8.75 16.25 -18.28
CA LEU A 138 -7.59 15.34 -18.38
C LEU A 138 -7.40 14.48 -17.12
N GLU A 139 -7.45 15.10 -15.95
CA GLU A 139 -7.27 14.38 -14.68
C GLU A 139 -8.43 13.42 -14.41
N SER A 140 -9.67 13.83 -14.67
CA SER A 140 -10.82 12.95 -14.51
C SER A 140 -10.79 11.75 -15.46
N ASP A 141 -10.29 11.96 -16.69
CA ASP A 141 -10.13 10.89 -17.67
C ASP A 141 -9.02 9.90 -17.27
N ILE A 142 -7.92 10.40 -16.69
CA ILE A 142 -6.85 9.57 -16.15
C ILE A 142 -7.35 8.74 -14.95
N LEU A 143 -8.05 9.36 -14.02
CA LEU A 143 -8.44 8.74 -12.76
C LEU A 143 -9.66 7.82 -12.86
N GLN A 144 -10.61 8.12 -13.76
CA GLN A 144 -11.86 7.33 -13.91
C GLN A 144 -12.58 7.07 -12.57
N GLY A 145 -12.60 8.09 -11.70
CA GLY A 145 -13.27 8.02 -10.41
C GLY A 145 -12.43 7.47 -9.25
N GLN A 146 -11.16 7.15 -9.44
CA GLN A 146 -10.24 6.89 -8.33
C GLN A 146 -10.10 8.14 -7.46
N THR A 147 -10.07 7.98 -6.14
CA THR A 147 -9.98 9.07 -5.15
C THR A 147 -8.70 8.97 -4.33
N ASN A 148 -8.27 10.10 -3.74
CA ASN A 148 -7.04 10.20 -2.94
C ASN A 148 -5.77 9.86 -3.74
N ILE A 149 -5.78 10.22 -5.03
CA ILE A 149 -4.63 10.05 -5.93
C ILE A 149 -4.11 11.42 -6.32
N ASP A 150 -2.84 11.66 -6.08
CA ASP A 150 -2.13 12.84 -6.56
C ASP A 150 -1.58 12.58 -7.97
N ILE A 151 -1.80 13.53 -8.89
CA ILE A 151 -1.28 13.48 -10.25
C ILE A 151 -0.13 14.47 -10.38
N THR A 152 0.99 14.01 -10.91
CA THR A 152 2.14 14.87 -11.25
C THR A 152 2.60 14.65 -12.68
N TYR A 153 2.98 15.74 -13.33
CA TYR A 153 3.39 15.76 -14.74
C TYR A 153 4.86 16.06 -14.89
N TYR A 154 5.52 15.35 -15.79
CA TYR A 154 6.95 15.51 -16.08
C TYR A 154 7.14 15.61 -17.59
N ASP A 155 8.08 16.45 -18.02
CA ASP A 155 8.50 16.54 -19.39
C ASP A 155 9.41 15.36 -19.80
N ALA A 156 9.81 15.34 -21.08
CA ALA A 156 10.69 14.29 -21.61
C ALA A 156 12.08 14.23 -20.94
N SER A 157 12.48 15.29 -20.24
CA SER A 157 13.72 15.35 -19.46
C SER A 157 13.54 14.94 -18.01
N GLY A 158 12.31 14.60 -17.59
CA GLY A 158 11.98 14.25 -16.22
C GLY A 158 11.81 15.45 -15.28
N VAL A 159 11.65 16.67 -15.83
CA VAL A 159 11.40 17.87 -15.03
C VAL A 159 9.91 18.00 -14.78
N GLN A 160 9.53 18.12 -13.49
CA GLN A 160 8.14 18.32 -13.10
C GLN A 160 7.64 19.70 -13.50
N PHE A 161 6.39 19.76 -13.98
CA PHE A 161 5.72 21.03 -14.29
C PHE A 161 4.23 20.96 -13.89
N ALA A 162 3.59 22.13 -13.78
CA ALA A 162 2.15 22.22 -13.57
C ALA A 162 1.42 22.18 -14.91
N MET A 163 0.39 21.32 -15.04
CA MET A 163 -0.48 21.32 -16.21
C MET A 163 -1.30 22.60 -16.25
N THR A 164 -1.28 23.26 -17.40
CA THR A 164 -2.07 24.48 -17.65
C THR A 164 -3.29 24.16 -18.49
N ASN A 165 -4.33 24.99 -18.41
CA ASN A 165 -5.46 24.92 -19.32
C ASN A 165 -5.69 26.29 -20.00
N PRO A 166 -5.51 26.39 -21.33
CA PRO A 166 -5.04 25.34 -22.23
C PRO A 166 -3.56 24.99 -22.05
N PHE A 167 -3.17 23.78 -22.44
CA PHE A 167 -1.78 23.37 -22.54
C PHE A 167 -1.28 23.60 -23.96
N SER A 168 -0.51 24.65 -24.17
CA SER A 168 -0.08 25.08 -25.50
C SER A 168 1.22 24.40 -25.93
N VAL A 169 1.24 23.89 -27.15
CA VAL A 169 2.40 23.24 -27.76
C VAL A 169 2.60 23.69 -29.21
N ASN A 170 3.84 23.78 -29.63
CA ASN A 170 4.23 24.06 -31.02
C ASN A 170 4.87 22.86 -31.73
N THR A 171 4.98 21.75 -31.05
CA THR A 171 5.50 20.48 -31.57
C THR A 171 5.00 19.34 -30.70
N THR A 172 5.12 18.11 -31.18
CA THR A 172 4.80 16.91 -30.38
C THR A 172 5.60 16.90 -29.10
N ARG A 173 4.90 16.72 -27.97
CA ARG A 173 5.53 16.57 -26.65
C ARG A 173 5.16 15.23 -26.01
N THR A 174 6.14 14.62 -25.37
CA THR A 174 5.91 13.47 -24.49
C THR A 174 5.81 13.99 -23.07
N ILE A 175 4.72 13.61 -22.40
CA ILE A 175 4.47 13.94 -20.98
C ILE A 175 4.41 12.62 -20.21
N THR A 176 5.21 12.51 -19.17
CA THR A 176 5.12 11.41 -18.22
C THR A 176 4.19 11.82 -17.10
N VAL A 177 3.19 10.97 -16.81
CA VAL A 177 2.23 11.18 -15.72
C VAL A 177 2.55 10.18 -14.62
N ARG A 178 2.63 10.67 -13.38
CA ARG A 178 2.80 9.84 -12.19
C ARG A 178 1.58 9.97 -11.30
N LEU A 179 1.05 8.82 -10.89
CA LEU A 179 -0.04 8.70 -9.91
C LEU A 179 0.53 8.23 -8.57
N THR A 180 0.12 8.87 -7.48
CA THR A 180 0.50 8.49 -6.11
C THR A 180 -0.70 8.57 -5.18
N ASN A 181 -0.88 7.60 -4.31
CA ASN A 181 -1.82 7.58 -3.19
C ASN A 181 -1.11 7.73 -1.84
#